data_53255f4300bf6084895e7e3a502f7590
#
_entry.id   53255f4300bf6084895e7e3a502f7590
#
_cell.length_a   1.000
_cell.length_b   1.000
_cell.length_c   1.000
_cell.angle_alpha   90.00
_cell.angle_beta   90.00
_cell.angle_gamma   90.00
#
_symmetry.space_group_name_H-M   'P 1'
#
loop_
_entity.id
_entity.type
_entity.pdbx_description
1 polymer ?
#
loop_
_entity_poly.entity_id
_entity_poly.type
_entity_poly.pdbx_seq_one_letter_code
_entity_poly.pdbx_strand_id
1 'polypeptide(L)' 'MAQSPIAEVICEPSPRMTQRLKRQQGATLASTGLRSPDEVLELWLDPRDNWTMVIAYASGTSCIVAMGAHWSSMQPQDPA' A
#
# COMPACT_ATOMS: atom_id res chain seq x y z
N MET A 1 2.97 -19.72 -21.02
CA MET A 1 2.50 -20.06 -19.70
C MET A 1 2.15 -18.79 -18.94
N ALA A 2 0.91 -18.65 -18.53
CA ALA A 2 0.48 -17.44 -17.84
C ALA A 2 1.04 -17.42 -16.43
N GLN A 3 1.71 -16.35 -16.08
CA GLN A 3 2.15 -16.14 -14.72
C GLN A 3 1.01 -15.58 -13.89
N SER A 4 0.89 -16.04 -12.66
CA SER A 4 -0.08 -15.50 -11.75
C SER A 4 0.32 -14.07 -11.40
N PRO A 5 -0.60 -13.09 -11.53
CA PRO A 5 -0.29 -11.72 -11.13
C PRO A 5 0.10 -11.61 -9.66
N ILE A 6 -0.31 -12.57 -8.84
CA ILE A 6 -0.02 -12.57 -7.41
C ILE A 6 1.45 -12.85 -7.14
N ALA A 7 2.14 -13.50 -8.08
CA ALA A 7 3.54 -13.85 -7.90
C ALA A 7 4.49 -12.70 -8.19
N GLU A 8 4.00 -11.60 -8.77
CA GLU A 8 4.84 -10.47 -9.11
C GLU A 8 4.75 -9.40 -8.06
N VAL A 9 5.88 -9.07 -7.47
CA VAL A 9 6.01 -7.96 -6.52
C VAL A 9 6.67 -6.81 -7.27
N ILE A 10 6.03 -5.65 -7.24
CA ILE A 10 6.55 -4.45 -7.89
C ILE A 10 7.32 -3.66 -6.85
N CYS A 11 8.61 -3.49 -7.09
CA CYS A 11 9.48 -2.73 -6.20
C CYS A 11 10.09 -1.57 -6.95
N GLU A 12 10.21 -0.44 -6.28
CA GLU A 12 10.81 0.78 -6.81
C GLU A 12 11.47 1.55 -5.68
N PRO A 13 12.40 2.47 -5.99
CA PRO A 13 12.86 3.43 -4.98
C PRO A 13 11.66 4.13 -4.33
N SER A 14 11.71 4.31 -3.02
CA SER A 14 10.56 4.82 -2.26
C SER A 14 10.01 6.15 -2.79
N PRO A 15 10.85 7.15 -3.16
CA PRO A 15 10.28 8.38 -3.72
C PRO A 15 9.51 8.16 -5.01
N ARG A 16 9.98 7.24 -5.86
CA ARG A 16 9.31 6.93 -7.11
C ARG A 16 7.99 6.21 -6.86
N MET A 17 7.98 5.29 -5.90
CA MET A 17 6.76 4.59 -5.54
C MET A 17 5.69 5.58 -5.05
N THR A 18 6.07 6.51 -4.18
CA THR A 18 5.17 7.54 -3.67
C THR A 18 4.60 8.38 -4.81
N GLN A 19 5.44 8.82 -5.75
CA GLN A 19 4.98 9.60 -6.88
C GLN A 19 4.03 8.80 -7.77
N ARG A 20 4.32 7.54 -7.98
CA ARG A 20 3.47 6.67 -8.78
C ARG A 20 2.08 6.58 -8.19
N LEU A 21 2.00 6.33 -6.88
CA LEU A 21 0.72 6.19 -6.21
C LEU A 21 -0.07 7.49 -6.21
N LYS A 22 0.60 8.61 -5.95
CA LYS A 22 -0.06 9.91 -5.91
C LYS A 22 -0.52 10.37 -7.27
N ARG A 23 0.35 10.29 -8.28
CA ARG A 23 0.08 10.86 -9.59
C ARG A 23 -0.76 9.96 -10.49
N GLN A 24 -0.45 8.68 -10.52
CA GLN A 24 -1.11 7.77 -11.44
C GLN A 24 -2.42 7.25 -10.88
N GLN A 25 -2.50 7.08 -9.58
CA GLN A 25 -3.69 6.51 -8.95
C GLN A 25 -4.49 7.50 -8.15
N GLY A 26 -3.97 8.69 -7.94
CA GLY A 26 -4.64 9.66 -7.08
C GLY A 26 -4.76 9.19 -5.64
N ALA A 27 -3.85 8.33 -5.22
CA ALA A 27 -3.92 7.72 -3.89
C ALA A 27 -3.29 8.62 -2.84
N THR A 28 -3.81 8.51 -1.62
CA THR A 28 -3.24 9.17 -0.45
C THR A 28 -2.88 8.11 0.58
N LEU A 29 -1.87 8.43 1.37
CA LEU A 29 -1.45 7.53 2.45
C LEU A 29 -2.48 7.58 3.56
N ALA A 30 -3.12 6.45 3.82
CA ALA A 30 -4.22 6.38 4.77
C ALA A 30 -3.77 5.86 6.13
N SER A 31 -2.83 4.92 6.15
CA SER A 31 -2.39 4.31 7.40
C SER A 31 -0.98 3.79 7.25
N THR A 32 -0.26 3.74 8.36
CA THR A 32 1.06 3.12 8.41
C THR A 32 1.18 2.25 9.65
N GLY A 33 2.04 1.26 9.57
CA GLY A 33 2.36 0.42 10.70
C GLY A 33 3.77 -0.13 10.57
N LEU A 34 4.43 -0.37 11.69
CA LEU A 34 5.73 -1.01 11.67
C LEU A 34 5.52 -2.53 11.60
N ARG A 35 6.13 -3.14 10.60
CA ARG A 35 6.16 -4.60 10.51
C ARG A 35 7.42 -5.15 11.19
N SER A 36 8.50 -4.38 11.11
CA SER A 36 9.77 -4.67 11.77
C SER A 36 10.51 -3.35 11.90
N PRO A 37 11.65 -3.30 12.60
CA PRO A 37 12.42 -2.05 12.69
C PRO A 37 12.84 -1.49 11.33
N ASP A 38 12.95 -2.35 10.31
CA ASP A 38 13.40 -1.95 8.97
C ASP A 38 12.29 -1.93 7.93
N GLU A 39 11.03 -2.16 8.33
CA GLU A 39 9.93 -2.29 7.39
C GLU A 39 8.70 -1.54 7.89
N VAL A 40 8.22 -0.61 7.07
CA VAL A 40 6.99 0.13 7.35
C VAL A 40 5.92 -0.34 6.37
N LEU A 41 4.80 -0.79 6.91
CA LEU A 41 3.65 -1.13 6.09
C LEU A 41 2.84 0.14 5.85
N GLU A 42 2.48 0.39 4.59
CA GLU A 42 1.71 1.56 4.19
C GLU A 42 0.43 1.13 3.49
N LEU A 43 -0.69 1.75 3.87
CA LEU A 43 -1.95 1.59 3.17
C LEU A 43 -2.24 2.86 2.40
N TRP A 44 -2.37 2.73 1.09
CA TRP A 44 -2.71 3.83 0.18
C TRP A 44 -4.12 3.64 -0.34
N LEU A 45 -4.91 4.70 -0.33
CA LEU A 45 -6.29 4.67 -0.82
C LEU A 45 -6.52 5.73 -1.86
N ASP A 46 -7.25 5.39 -2.93
CA ASP A 46 -7.68 6.38 -3.91
C ASP A 46 -9.14 6.78 -3.65
N PRO A 47 -9.67 7.78 -4.39
CA PRO A 47 -11.03 8.25 -4.14
C PRO A 47 -12.13 7.22 -4.40
N ARG A 48 -11.81 6.12 -5.07
CA ARG A 48 -12.77 5.05 -5.38
C ARG A 48 -12.67 3.89 -4.41
N ASP A 49 -11.90 4.06 -3.33
CA ASP A 49 -11.64 3.02 -2.35
C ASP A 49 -10.87 1.83 -2.90
N ASN A 50 -10.13 2.03 -3.98
CA ASN A 50 -9.09 1.09 -4.38
C ASN A 50 -7.92 1.25 -3.43
N TRP A 51 -7.36 0.13 -3.02
CA TRP A 51 -6.30 0.15 -2.00
C TRP A 51 -5.05 -0.53 -2.51
N THR A 52 -3.92 -0.04 -2.02
CA THR A 52 -2.61 -0.58 -2.32
C THR A 52 -1.82 -0.69 -1.03
N MET A 53 -1.32 -1.88 -0.74
CA MET A 53 -0.43 -2.08 0.40
C MET A 53 1.00 -2.13 -0.07
N VAL A 54 1.83 -1.35 0.60
CA VAL A 54 3.23 -1.19 0.26
C VAL A 54 4.07 -1.44 1.50
N ILE A 55 5.19 -2.12 1.34
CA ILE A 55 6.20 -2.19 2.39
C ILE A 55 7.35 -1.30 1.97
N ALA A 56 7.66 -0.31 2.81
CA ALA A 56 8.80 0.56 2.63
C ALA A 56 9.95 0.05 3.49
N TYR A 57 11.04 -0.30 2.85
CA TYR A 57 12.23 -0.82 3.53
C TYR A 57 13.18 0.31 3.87
N ALA A 58 13.91 0.15 4.98
CA ALA A 58 14.89 1.14 5.41
C ALA A 58 15.99 1.35 4.37
N SER A 59 16.19 0.40 3.47
CA SER A 59 17.14 0.52 2.38
C SER A 59 16.76 1.59 1.35
N GLY A 60 15.53 2.10 1.40
CA GLY A 60 15.06 3.10 0.44
C GLY A 60 14.25 2.52 -0.71
N THR A 61 13.89 1.25 -0.64
CA THR A 61 13.06 0.57 -1.63
C THR A 61 11.68 0.35 -1.06
N SER A 62 10.66 0.50 -1.90
CA SER A 62 9.28 0.20 -1.53
C SER A 62 8.71 -0.82 -2.50
N CYS A 63 7.93 -1.75 -1.96
CA CYS A 63 7.35 -2.85 -2.76
C CYS A 63 5.86 -2.92 -2.53
N ILE A 64 5.10 -3.02 -3.63
CA ILE A 64 3.66 -3.28 -3.56
C ILE A 64 3.49 -4.76 -3.28
N VAL A 65 2.83 -5.09 -2.18
CA VAL A 65 2.64 -6.48 -1.77
C VAL A 65 1.21 -6.95 -1.92
N ALA A 66 0.25 -6.04 -2.02
CA ALA A 66 -1.15 -6.38 -2.22
C ALA A 66 -1.91 -5.17 -2.75
N MET A 67 -2.97 -5.41 -3.49
CA MET A 67 -3.84 -4.33 -3.96
C MET A 67 -5.21 -4.91 -4.24
N GLY A 68 -6.21 -4.05 -4.19
CA GLY A 68 -7.58 -4.47 -4.42
C GLY A 68 -8.52 -3.28 -4.46
N ALA A 69 -9.81 -3.56 -4.30
CA ALA A 69 -10.86 -2.56 -4.39
C ALA A 69 -11.78 -2.65 -3.17
N HIS A 70 -12.65 -1.68 -3.05
CA HIS A 70 -13.69 -1.67 -2.03
C HIS A 70 -13.14 -1.73 -0.60
N TRP A 71 -12.12 -0.91 -0.33
CA TRP A 71 -11.60 -0.83 1.03
C TRP A 71 -12.69 -0.30 1.96
N SER A 72 -12.86 -0.96 3.09
CA SER A 72 -13.84 -0.57 4.08
C SER A 72 -13.18 -0.61 5.45
N SER A 73 -13.18 0.53 6.13
CA SER A 73 -12.64 0.60 7.46
C SER A 73 -13.73 0.38 8.47
N MET A 74 -13.49 -0.51 9.41
CA MET A 74 -14.42 -0.75 10.49
C MET A 74 -14.09 0.17 11.65
N GLN A 75 -15.08 0.94 12.08
CA GLN A 75 -14.91 1.79 13.25
C GLN A 75 -15.23 1.01 14.50
N PRO A 76 -14.47 1.23 15.58
CA PRO A 76 -14.83 0.62 16.84
C PRO A 76 -16.23 1.10 17.25
N GLN A 77 -17.07 0.16 17.66
CA GLN A 77 -18.38 0.53 18.19
C GLN A 77 -18.22 1.01 19.61
N ASP A 78 -18.90 2.11 19.93
CA ASP A 78 -18.90 2.58 21.29
C ASP A 78 -19.58 1.54 22.15
N PRO A 79 -19.01 1.23 23.32
CA PRO A 79 -19.71 0.39 24.29
C PRO A 79 -20.97 1.13 24.71
N ALA A 80 -22.05 0.43 24.59
CA ALA A 80 -23.33 1.01 24.95
C ALA A 80 -23.43 1.25 26.45
#